data_89c9d264a9f255ccc44809ab2fef3f7b
#
_entry.id   89c9d264a9f255ccc44809ab2fef3f7b
#
_cell.length_a   1.000
_cell.length_b   1.000
_cell.length_c   1.000
_cell.angle_alpha   90.00
_cell.angle_beta   90.00
_cell.angle_gamma   90.00
#
_symmetry.space_group_name_H-M   'P 1'
#
loop_
_entity.id
_entity.type
_entity.pdbx_description
1 polymer ?
#
loop_
_entity_poly.entity_id
_entity_poly.type
_entity_poly.pdbx_seq_one_letter_code
_entity_poly.pdbx_strand_id
1 'polypeptide(L)'
;MEEIFTKYPLLKDQNVPRETLIEFELFISMLQQGNDEINIISKETAKNEVIRERHIIDSAQIIEFVDLNSNIITDIGSGGGMPGIIISIMIKNHKNSIKCHLYEKSHHKSSFLRKVSRDLKLNTEVMQENIFEAQNLESGTIMARAFKPLPVILDLVYKNFSSYKNLIVFMGKNGEKVLEETLINWDFDFERKKSITSVDSFLLNIKNIKKKY
;
A
#
# COMPACT_ATOMS: atom_id res chain seq x y z
N MET A 1 3.35 5.59 -18.89
CA MET A 1 4.07 5.11 -17.67
C MET A 1 5.58 5.09 -17.84
N GLU A 2 6.15 4.60 -18.91
CA GLU A 2 7.61 4.48 -19.12
C GLU A 2 8.37 5.79 -18.85
N GLU A 3 7.90 6.89 -19.42
CA GLU A 3 8.48 8.23 -19.26
C GLU A 3 8.49 8.72 -17.82
N ILE A 4 7.45 8.37 -17.02
CA ILE A 4 7.36 8.72 -15.61
C ILE A 4 8.28 7.84 -14.78
N PHE A 5 8.34 6.53 -15.04
CA PHE A 5 9.25 5.63 -14.30
C PHE A 5 10.71 6.02 -14.50
N THR A 6 11.09 6.51 -15.68
CA THR A 6 12.48 6.96 -15.94
C THR A 6 12.89 8.20 -15.14
N LYS A 7 11.93 9.00 -14.66
CA LYS A 7 12.22 10.16 -13.78
C LYS A 7 12.64 9.75 -12.37
N TYR A 8 12.35 8.52 -11.97
CA TYR A 8 12.60 8.03 -10.61
C TYR A 8 13.65 6.91 -10.62
N PRO A 9 14.93 7.24 -10.34
CA PRO A 9 16.04 6.28 -10.42
C PRO A 9 15.78 4.99 -9.62
N LEU A 10 15.20 5.12 -8.43
CA LEU A 10 14.87 4.00 -7.56
C LEU A 10 13.96 2.95 -8.23
N LEU A 11 13.04 3.38 -9.08
CA LEU A 11 12.14 2.48 -9.81
C LEU A 11 12.78 2.00 -11.12
N LYS A 12 13.65 2.81 -11.72
CA LYS A 12 14.41 2.43 -12.91
C LYS A 12 15.31 1.23 -12.62
N ASP A 13 15.95 1.21 -11.45
CA ASP A 13 16.84 0.13 -11.02
C ASP A 13 16.08 -1.17 -10.72
N GLN A 14 14.77 -1.11 -10.52
CA GLN A 14 13.91 -2.30 -10.34
C GLN A 14 13.63 -3.05 -11.66
N ASN A 15 14.11 -2.55 -12.79
CA ASN A 15 13.97 -3.20 -14.10
C ASN A 15 12.52 -3.62 -14.39
N VAL A 16 11.57 -2.68 -14.18
CA VAL A 16 10.12 -2.94 -14.29
C VAL A 16 9.78 -3.38 -15.72
N PRO A 17 9.25 -4.60 -15.91
CA PRO A 17 8.91 -5.11 -17.22
C PRO A 17 7.89 -4.24 -17.96
N ARG A 18 7.92 -4.23 -19.28
CA ARG A 18 6.97 -3.47 -20.09
C ARG A 18 5.52 -3.89 -19.84
N GLU A 19 5.31 -5.17 -19.60
CA GLU A 19 4.00 -5.74 -19.25
C GLU A 19 3.43 -5.10 -17.97
N THR A 20 4.26 -4.91 -16.97
CA THR A 20 3.90 -4.23 -15.70
C THR A 20 3.47 -2.78 -15.98
N LEU A 21 4.16 -2.06 -16.87
CA LEU A 21 3.78 -0.69 -17.24
C LEU A 21 2.43 -0.63 -17.97
N ILE A 22 2.14 -1.63 -18.81
CA ILE A 22 0.84 -1.77 -19.48
C ILE A 22 -0.26 -2.05 -18.44
N GLU A 23 0.00 -2.92 -17.48
CA GLU A 23 -0.96 -3.24 -16.40
C GLU A 23 -1.25 -2.02 -15.50
N PHE A 24 -0.27 -1.16 -15.25
CA PHE A 24 -0.52 0.12 -14.57
C PHE A 24 -1.45 1.04 -15.37
N GLU A 25 -1.28 1.15 -16.69
CA GLU A 25 -2.18 1.96 -17.52
C GLU A 25 -3.61 1.37 -17.56
N LEU A 26 -3.73 0.04 -17.60
CA LEU A 26 -5.03 -0.63 -17.48
C LEU A 26 -5.69 -0.35 -16.13
N PHE A 27 -4.92 -0.44 -15.03
CA PHE A 27 -5.41 -0.10 -13.70
C PHE A 27 -5.86 1.36 -13.60
N ILE A 28 -5.10 2.31 -14.16
CA ILE A 28 -5.46 3.73 -14.20
C ILE A 28 -6.80 3.90 -14.93
N SER A 29 -6.98 3.27 -16.08
CA SER A 29 -8.24 3.33 -16.85
C SER A 29 -9.42 2.76 -16.04
N MET A 30 -9.22 1.63 -15.36
CA MET A 30 -10.24 1.04 -14.48
C MET A 30 -10.56 1.93 -13.28
N LEU A 31 -9.54 2.55 -12.69
CA LEU A 31 -9.69 3.47 -11.55
C LEU A 31 -10.52 4.71 -11.96
N GLN A 32 -10.27 5.27 -13.14
CA GLN A 32 -11.02 6.42 -13.67
C GLN A 32 -12.48 6.05 -13.94
N GLN A 33 -12.73 4.94 -14.65
CA GLN A 33 -14.09 4.45 -14.90
C GLN A 33 -14.85 4.17 -13.61
N GLY A 34 -14.20 3.48 -12.65
CA GLY A 34 -14.82 3.21 -11.35
C GLY A 34 -15.06 4.48 -10.53
N ASN A 35 -14.24 5.51 -10.70
CA ASN A 35 -14.40 6.78 -9.99
C ASN A 35 -15.58 7.62 -10.48
N ASP A 36 -16.04 7.39 -11.72
CA ASP A 36 -17.26 8.01 -12.25
C ASP A 36 -18.51 7.43 -11.60
N GLU A 37 -18.48 6.18 -11.17
CA GLU A 37 -19.59 5.48 -10.53
C GLU A 37 -19.56 5.62 -8.99
N ILE A 38 -18.38 5.49 -8.40
CA ILE A 38 -18.16 5.55 -6.95
C ILE A 38 -16.92 6.39 -6.64
N ASN A 39 -16.94 7.19 -5.59
CA ASN A 39 -15.78 8.00 -5.17
C ASN A 39 -14.65 7.10 -4.61
N ILE A 40 -13.84 6.53 -5.49
CA ILE A 40 -12.70 5.67 -5.14
C ILE A 40 -11.53 6.53 -4.68
N ILE A 41 -11.23 7.59 -5.44
CA ILE A 41 -10.21 8.61 -5.16
C ILE A 41 -10.84 10.00 -5.24
N SER A 42 -10.17 11.01 -4.68
CA SER A 42 -10.67 12.38 -4.75
C SER A 42 -10.66 12.91 -6.19
N LYS A 43 -11.61 13.80 -6.53
CA LYS A 43 -11.68 14.42 -7.86
C LYS A 43 -10.40 15.17 -8.23
N GLU A 44 -9.72 15.75 -7.26
CA GLU A 44 -8.46 16.48 -7.48
C GLU A 44 -7.32 15.54 -7.92
N THR A 45 -7.30 14.32 -7.38
CA THR A 45 -6.28 13.32 -7.69
C THR A 45 -6.66 12.41 -8.87
N ALA A 46 -7.87 12.53 -9.41
CA ALA A 46 -8.35 11.74 -10.55
C ALA A 46 -7.78 12.18 -11.91
N LYS A 47 -7.03 13.28 -11.97
CA LYS A 47 -6.38 13.77 -13.21
C LYS A 47 -5.23 12.82 -13.60
N ASN A 48 -5.12 12.50 -14.90
CA ASN A 48 -4.19 11.52 -15.43
C ASN A 48 -2.74 11.61 -14.94
N GLU A 49 -2.15 12.80 -14.94
CA GLU A 49 -0.77 13.00 -14.48
C GLU A 49 -0.64 12.81 -12.98
N VAL A 50 -1.63 13.31 -12.23
CA VAL A 50 -1.66 13.19 -10.76
C VAL A 50 -1.83 11.74 -10.32
N ILE A 51 -2.68 10.96 -11.01
CA ILE A 51 -2.85 9.53 -10.72
C ILE A 51 -1.51 8.80 -10.87
N ARG A 52 -0.80 9.02 -11.99
CA ARG A 52 0.47 8.33 -12.25
C ARG A 52 1.50 8.59 -11.17
N GLU A 53 1.67 9.84 -10.78
CA GLU A 53 2.70 10.22 -9.83
C GLU A 53 2.27 9.95 -8.39
N ARG A 54 1.12 10.51 -7.96
CA ARG A 54 0.67 10.45 -6.56
C ARG A 54 0.07 9.10 -6.15
N HIS A 55 -0.32 8.27 -7.11
CA HIS A 55 -0.91 6.96 -6.78
C HIS A 55 -0.03 5.81 -7.21
N ILE A 56 0.42 5.76 -8.48
CA ILE A 56 1.19 4.63 -8.95
C ILE A 56 2.63 4.70 -8.43
N ILE A 57 3.37 5.78 -8.74
CA ILE A 57 4.78 5.93 -8.34
C ILE A 57 4.92 5.96 -6.82
N ASP A 58 4.04 6.71 -6.14
CA ASP A 58 4.04 6.80 -4.69
C ASP A 58 3.83 5.44 -4.02
N SER A 59 2.96 4.59 -4.58
CA SER A 59 2.77 3.22 -4.09
C SER A 59 3.92 2.29 -4.45
N ALA A 60 4.46 2.41 -5.66
CA ALA A 60 5.52 1.54 -6.16
C ALA A 60 6.86 1.72 -5.40
N GLN A 61 7.13 2.90 -4.84
CA GLN A 61 8.38 3.19 -4.15
C GLN A 61 8.65 2.30 -2.92
N ILE A 62 7.63 1.61 -2.38
CA ILE A 62 7.81 0.73 -1.21
C ILE A 62 8.29 -0.67 -1.55
N ILE A 63 8.44 -1.00 -2.83
CA ILE A 63 8.76 -2.38 -3.27
C ILE A 63 10.04 -2.92 -2.63
N GLU A 64 11.03 -2.07 -2.35
CA GLU A 64 12.28 -2.47 -1.71
C GLU A 64 12.11 -2.96 -0.26
N PHE A 65 11.03 -2.54 0.42
CA PHE A 65 10.71 -2.95 1.78
C PHE A 65 9.79 -4.17 1.84
N VAL A 66 9.21 -4.58 0.70
CA VAL A 66 8.29 -5.72 0.65
C VAL A 66 9.06 -7.03 0.82
N ASP A 67 8.62 -7.86 1.75
CA ASP A 67 9.18 -9.18 1.93
C ASP A 67 8.76 -10.15 0.82
N LEU A 68 9.61 -10.24 -0.20
CA LEU A 68 9.38 -11.12 -1.35
C LEU A 68 9.60 -12.61 -1.04
N ASN A 69 9.96 -12.98 0.19
CA ASN A 69 10.10 -14.36 0.63
C ASN A 69 8.91 -14.87 1.45
N SER A 70 7.94 -14.01 1.73
CA SER A 70 6.71 -14.39 2.40
C SER A 70 5.68 -14.97 1.43
N ASN A 71 4.70 -15.68 1.97
CA ASN A 71 3.56 -16.18 1.20
C ASN A 71 2.43 -15.15 1.11
N ILE A 72 2.36 -14.24 2.08
CA ILE A 72 1.26 -13.27 2.23
C ILE A 72 1.84 -11.89 2.52
N ILE A 73 1.32 -10.88 1.82
CA ILE A 73 1.45 -9.47 2.17
C ILE A 73 0.05 -8.88 2.38
N THR A 74 -0.08 -7.84 3.20
CA THR A 74 -1.39 -7.31 3.59
C THR A 74 -1.46 -5.80 3.41
N ASP A 75 -2.49 -5.32 2.72
CA ASP A 75 -2.81 -3.90 2.59
C ASP A 75 -4.03 -3.58 3.46
N ILE A 76 -3.84 -2.76 4.50
CA ILE A 76 -4.88 -2.43 5.47
C ILE A 76 -5.59 -1.13 5.11
N GLY A 77 -6.90 -1.23 4.81
CA GLY A 77 -7.69 -0.10 4.32
C GLY A 77 -7.37 0.22 2.86
N SER A 78 -7.39 -0.80 2.01
CA SER A 78 -6.93 -0.74 0.62
C SER A 78 -7.60 0.33 -0.25
N GLY A 79 -8.81 0.77 0.08
CA GLY A 79 -9.50 1.85 -0.61
C GLY A 79 -9.61 1.59 -2.12
N GLY A 80 -8.95 2.43 -2.91
CA GLY A 80 -8.84 2.27 -4.36
C GLY A 80 -7.76 1.28 -4.82
N GLY A 81 -7.17 0.50 -3.91
CA GLY A 81 -6.16 -0.51 -4.24
C GLY A 81 -4.70 -0.02 -4.13
N MET A 82 -4.47 1.04 -3.38
CA MET A 82 -3.13 1.61 -3.24
C MET A 82 -2.66 1.60 -1.79
N PRO A 83 -1.55 0.92 -1.46
CA PRO A 83 -0.55 0.39 -2.40
C PRO A 83 -0.77 -1.05 -2.88
N GLY A 84 -1.69 -1.84 -2.31
CA GLY A 84 -1.78 -3.29 -2.49
C GLY A 84 -1.89 -3.78 -3.94
N ILE A 85 -2.76 -3.17 -4.77
CA ILE A 85 -2.87 -3.53 -6.20
C ILE A 85 -1.57 -3.20 -6.95
N ILE A 86 -0.94 -2.06 -6.67
CA ILE A 86 0.29 -1.65 -7.34
C ILE A 86 1.42 -2.63 -7.06
N ILE A 87 1.60 -3.01 -5.79
CA ILE A 87 2.59 -4.02 -5.40
C ILE A 87 2.26 -5.38 -6.02
N SER A 88 0.98 -5.78 -6.04
CA SER A 88 0.56 -7.03 -6.67
C SER A 88 0.87 -7.08 -8.18
N ILE A 89 0.70 -5.97 -8.90
CA ILE A 89 1.11 -5.86 -10.31
C ILE A 89 2.64 -6.00 -10.45
N MET A 90 3.41 -5.33 -9.59
CA MET A 90 4.88 -5.38 -9.65
C MET A 90 5.45 -6.77 -9.39
N ILE A 91 4.89 -7.50 -8.43
CA ILE A 91 5.41 -8.82 -8.04
C ILE A 91 4.88 -9.97 -8.90
N LYS A 92 3.79 -9.76 -9.66
CA LYS A 92 3.10 -10.78 -10.44
C LYS A 92 4.04 -11.61 -11.33
N ASN A 93 4.92 -10.95 -12.05
CA ASN A 93 5.81 -11.60 -13.01
C ASN A 93 7.10 -12.15 -12.36
N HIS A 94 7.40 -11.79 -11.11
CA HIS A 94 8.60 -12.21 -10.40
C HIS A 94 8.31 -13.24 -9.30
N LYS A 95 7.19 -13.08 -8.60
CA LYS A 95 6.83 -13.86 -7.41
C LYS A 95 5.31 -14.07 -7.32
N ASN A 96 4.73 -14.68 -8.34
CA ASN A 96 3.27 -14.92 -8.41
C ASN A 96 2.73 -15.82 -7.26
N SER A 97 3.60 -16.45 -6.48
CA SER A 97 3.22 -17.22 -5.30
C SER A 97 2.78 -16.37 -4.11
N ILE A 98 3.20 -15.09 -4.06
CA ILE A 98 2.84 -14.19 -2.96
C ILE A 98 1.39 -13.73 -3.15
N LYS A 99 0.55 -13.99 -2.15
CA LYS A 99 -0.83 -13.51 -2.12
C LYS A 99 -0.90 -12.16 -1.41
N CYS A 100 -1.60 -11.18 -2.00
CA CYS A 100 -1.88 -9.92 -1.35
C CYS A 100 -3.31 -9.90 -0.78
N HIS A 101 -3.44 -9.81 0.54
CA HIS A 101 -4.71 -9.59 1.21
C HIS A 101 -5.05 -8.10 1.22
N LEU A 102 -6.22 -7.75 0.65
CA LEU A 102 -6.72 -6.38 0.53
C LEU A 102 -7.89 -6.20 1.50
N TYR A 103 -7.65 -5.56 2.65
CA TYR A 103 -8.71 -5.29 3.63
C TYR A 103 -9.44 -3.98 3.31
N GLU A 104 -10.71 -4.07 2.96
CA GLU A 104 -11.56 -2.91 2.67
C GLU A 104 -13.01 -3.20 3.12
N LYS A 105 -13.53 -2.41 4.06
CA LYS A 105 -14.89 -2.61 4.59
C LYS A 105 -16.02 -2.14 3.67
N SER A 106 -15.76 -1.18 2.77
CA SER A 106 -16.75 -0.66 1.85
C SER A 106 -17.11 -1.68 0.79
N HIS A 107 -18.39 -2.04 0.68
CA HIS A 107 -18.88 -2.95 -0.35
C HIS A 107 -18.52 -2.50 -1.78
N HIS A 108 -18.73 -1.22 -2.09
CA HIS A 108 -18.47 -0.69 -3.43
C HIS A 108 -16.97 -0.76 -3.78
N LYS A 109 -16.10 -0.34 -2.85
CA LYS A 109 -14.64 -0.40 -3.06
C LYS A 109 -14.14 -1.85 -3.13
N SER A 110 -14.65 -2.74 -2.28
CA SER A 110 -14.29 -4.17 -2.34
C SER A 110 -14.73 -4.81 -3.65
N SER A 111 -15.91 -4.46 -4.18
CA SER A 111 -16.36 -4.93 -5.48
C SER A 111 -15.46 -4.42 -6.62
N PHE A 112 -15.04 -3.16 -6.56
CA PHE A 112 -14.06 -2.60 -7.49
C PHE A 112 -12.73 -3.36 -7.41
N LEU A 113 -12.18 -3.59 -6.22
CA LEU A 113 -10.94 -4.33 -6.02
C LEU A 113 -11.02 -5.76 -6.58
N ARG A 114 -12.14 -6.48 -6.36
CA ARG A 114 -12.36 -7.81 -6.94
C ARG A 114 -12.39 -7.78 -8.47
N LYS A 115 -13.03 -6.76 -9.07
CA LYS A 115 -13.03 -6.56 -10.53
C LYS A 115 -11.60 -6.36 -11.03
N VAL A 116 -10.84 -5.44 -10.45
CA VAL A 116 -9.44 -5.17 -10.81
C VAL A 116 -8.59 -6.44 -10.69
N SER A 117 -8.69 -7.12 -9.57
CA SER A 117 -7.92 -8.35 -9.30
C SER A 117 -8.15 -9.44 -10.34
N ARG A 118 -9.43 -9.65 -10.72
CA ARG A 118 -9.83 -10.62 -11.74
C ARG A 118 -9.34 -10.22 -13.13
N ASP A 119 -9.60 -8.97 -13.52
CA ASP A 119 -9.36 -8.49 -14.89
C ASP A 119 -7.85 -8.38 -15.19
N LEU A 120 -7.04 -8.04 -14.18
CA LEU A 120 -5.57 -8.05 -14.23
C LEU A 120 -4.94 -9.39 -13.81
N LYS A 121 -5.75 -10.41 -13.46
CA LYS A 121 -5.28 -11.75 -13.03
C LYS A 121 -4.22 -11.67 -11.91
N LEU A 122 -4.49 -10.87 -10.88
CA LEU A 122 -3.60 -10.70 -9.73
C LEU A 122 -3.82 -11.81 -8.69
N ASN A 123 -2.75 -12.21 -8.00
CA ASN A 123 -2.85 -13.11 -6.85
C ASN A 123 -3.24 -12.31 -5.59
N THR A 124 -4.49 -11.86 -5.55
CA THR A 124 -5.03 -11.07 -4.44
C THR A 124 -6.27 -11.72 -3.85
N GLU A 125 -6.53 -11.45 -2.59
CA GLU A 125 -7.76 -11.82 -1.90
C GLU A 125 -8.37 -10.59 -1.24
N VAL A 126 -9.60 -10.24 -1.61
CA VAL A 126 -10.29 -9.05 -1.10
C VAL A 126 -11.13 -9.41 0.11
N MET A 127 -10.67 -9.01 1.28
CA MET A 127 -11.31 -9.18 2.57
C MET A 127 -12.28 -8.02 2.82
N GLN A 128 -13.58 -8.26 2.53
CA GLN A 128 -14.62 -7.24 2.74
C GLN A 128 -15.07 -7.27 4.20
N GLU A 129 -14.21 -6.80 5.09
CA GLU A 129 -14.47 -6.81 6.53
C GLU A 129 -13.76 -5.65 7.23
N ASN A 130 -14.13 -5.43 8.48
CA ASN A 130 -13.43 -4.49 9.34
C ASN A 130 -12.19 -5.16 9.93
N ILE A 131 -11.00 -4.78 9.49
CA ILE A 131 -9.75 -5.39 9.95
C ILE A 131 -9.53 -5.31 11.47
N PHE A 132 -10.16 -4.36 12.16
CA PHE A 132 -10.09 -4.28 13.64
C PHE A 132 -10.78 -5.46 14.34
N GLU A 133 -11.62 -6.21 13.63
CA GLU A 133 -12.35 -7.37 14.14
C GLU A 133 -11.65 -8.70 13.78
N ALA A 134 -10.74 -8.69 12.80
CA ALA A 134 -9.93 -9.84 12.43
C ALA A 134 -8.87 -10.12 13.50
N GLN A 135 -8.53 -11.38 13.71
CA GLN A 135 -7.57 -11.82 14.74
C GLN A 135 -6.62 -12.87 14.19
N ASN A 136 -5.46 -13.01 14.85
CA ASN A 136 -4.43 -14.00 14.50
C ASN A 136 -3.96 -13.91 13.04
N LEU A 137 -3.88 -12.68 12.53
CA LEU A 137 -3.43 -12.42 11.16
C LEU A 137 -1.92 -12.69 11.04
N GLU A 138 -1.52 -13.18 9.88
CA GLU A 138 -0.12 -13.36 9.51
C GLU A 138 0.20 -12.63 8.22
N SER A 139 1.38 -12.01 8.15
CA SER A 139 1.82 -11.30 6.95
C SER A 139 3.35 -11.16 6.93
N GLY A 140 3.97 -11.26 5.78
CA GLY A 140 5.36 -10.83 5.64
C GLY A 140 5.46 -9.32 5.77
N THR A 141 4.76 -8.59 4.91
CA THR A 141 4.71 -7.13 4.95
C THR A 141 3.28 -6.64 5.10
N ILE A 142 3.07 -5.75 6.06
CA ILE A 142 1.83 -5.00 6.23
C ILE A 142 2.03 -3.61 5.63
N MET A 143 1.07 -3.14 4.85
CA MET A 143 1.10 -1.82 4.20
C MET A 143 -0.09 -0.99 4.66
N ALA A 144 0.13 0.29 4.96
CA ALA A 144 -0.89 1.24 5.36
C ALA A 144 -0.68 2.59 4.69
N ARG A 145 -1.65 3.04 3.89
CA ARG A 145 -1.63 4.34 3.23
C ARG A 145 -2.96 5.06 3.45
N ALA A 146 -2.92 6.28 3.98
CA ALA A 146 -4.10 7.11 4.23
C ALA A 146 -5.24 6.38 4.98
N PHE A 147 -4.90 5.48 5.88
CA PHE A 147 -5.86 4.62 6.59
C PHE A 147 -6.28 5.23 7.95
N LYS A 148 -5.38 5.27 8.90
CA LYS A 148 -5.58 5.78 10.26
C LYS A 148 -4.30 6.46 10.76
N PRO A 149 -4.37 7.26 11.84
CA PRO A 149 -3.18 7.78 12.52
C PRO A 149 -2.24 6.66 12.98
N LEU A 150 -0.93 6.91 12.98
CA LEU A 150 0.10 5.94 13.29
C LEU A 150 -0.15 5.17 14.62
N PRO A 151 -0.53 5.81 15.76
CA PRO A 151 -0.79 5.08 17.00
C PRO A 151 -1.91 4.03 16.86
N VAL A 152 -2.93 4.34 16.04
CA VAL A 152 -4.06 3.42 15.80
C VAL A 152 -3.63 2.24 14.93
N ILE A 153 -2.76 2.49 13.95
CA ILE A 153 -2.18 1.43 13.10
C ILE A 153 -1.30 0.51 13.95
N LEU A 154 -0.46 1.06 14.83
CA LEU A 154 0.38 0.26 15.73
C LEU A 154 -0.44 -0.60 16.67
N ASP A 155 -1.50 -0.06 17.26
CA ASP A 155 -2.39 -0.80 18.16
C ASP A 155 -3.12 -1.94 17.44
N LEU A 156 -3.57 -1.69 16.20
CA LEU A 156 -4.15 -2.71 15.32
C LEU A 156 -3.14 -3.83 15.04
N VAL A 157 -1.94 -3.50 14.59
CA VAL A 157 -0.93 -4.51 14.25
C VAL A 157 -0.53 -5.30 15.50
N TYR A 158 -0.30 -4.63 16.61
CA TYR A 158 0.07 -5.25 17.88
C TYR A 158 -0.98 -6.24 18.40
N LYS A 159 -2.28 -5.95 18.22
CA LYS A 159 -3.39 -6.77 18.73
C LYS A 159 -3.83 -7.87 17.79
N ASN A 160 -3.81 -7.60 16.48
CA ASN A 160 -4.50 -8.42 15.50
C ASN A 160 -3.56 -9.31 14.67
N PHE A 161 -2.27 -8.96 14.60
CA PHE A 161 -1.28 -9.76 13.86
C PHE A 161 -0.44 -10.60 14.83
N SER A 162 -0.51 -11.92 14.66
CA SER A 162 0.30 -12.89 15.41
C SER A 162 1.73 -12.99 14.90
N SER A 163 1.94 -12.73 13.59
CA SER A 163 3.23 -12.77 12.93
C SER A 163 3.31 -11.79 11.76
N TYR A 164 4.38 -11.01 11.71
CA TYR A 164 4.73 -10.15 10.59
C TYR A 164 6.23 -9.82 10.60
N LYS A 165 6.80 -9.49 9.46
CA LYS A 165 8.21 -9.10 9.35
C LYS A 165 8.38 -7.58 9.46
N ASN A 166 7.50 -6.81 8.80
CA ASN A 166 7.52 -5.36 8.85
C ASN A 166 6.15 -4.74 8.54
N LEU A 167 6.01 -3.48 8.98
CA LEU A 167 4.88 -2.61 8.68
C LEU A 167 5.38 -1.38 7.94
N ILE A 168 4.83 -1.09 6.77
CA ILE A 168 5.15 0.09 5.98
C ILE A 168 4.02 1.10 6.11
N VAL A 169 4.34 2.32 6.58
CA VAL A 169 3.36 3.41 6.75
C VAL A 169 3.79 4.63 5.94
N PHE A 170 2.84 5.17 5.17
CA PHE A 170 3.02 6.44 4.46
C PHE A 170 2.67 7.61 5.38
N MET A 171 3.65 8.46 5.64
CA MET A 171 3.54 9.62 6.50
C MET A 171 3.49 10.90 5.65
N GLY A 172 2.46 11.73 5.87
CA GLY A 172 2.28 13.00 5.17
C GLY A 172 2.92 14.17 5.92
N LYS A 173 2.54 15.39 5.55
CA LYS A 173 3.09 16.66 6.04
C LYS A 173 3.25 16.78 7.58
N ASN A 174 2.29 16.24 8.34
CA ASN A 174 2.35 16.26 9.82
C ASN A 174 3.03 15.00 10.40
N GLY A 175 3.68 14.20 9.55
CA GLY A 175 4.22 12.90 9.93
C GLY A 175 5.26 12.95 11.05
N GLU A 176 6.13 13.98 11.05
CA GLU A 176 7.14 14.17 12.11
C GLU A 176 6.50 14.30 13.49
N LYS A 177 5.57 15.24 13.61
CA LYS A 177 4.85 15.48 14.87
C LYS A 177 4.14 14.21 15.33
N VAL A 178 3.45 13.52 14.42
CA VAL A 178 2.75 12.27 14.74
C VAL A 178 3.72 11.16 15.19
N LEU A 179 4.90 11.07 14.56
CA LEU A 179 5.93 10.11 14.94
C LEU A 179 6.47 10.41 16.36
N GLU A 180 6.84 11.65 16.65
CA GLU A 180 7.32 12.08 17.97
C GLU A 180 6.30 11.79 19.07
N GLU A 181 5.03 12.17 18.87
CA GLU A 181 3.94 11.89 19.80
C GLU A 181 3.71 10.37 19.98
N THR A 182 3.86 9.58 18.91
CA THR A 182 3.70 8.12 18.97
C THR A 182 4.80 7.46 19.79
N LEU A 183 6.05 7.92 19.67
CA LEU A 183 7.20 7.39 20.40
C LEU A 183 7.12 7.59 21.92
N ILE A 184 6.20 8.43 22.41
CA ILE A 184 5.95 8.57 23.86
C ILE A 184 5.38 7.25 24.44
N ASN A 185 4.44 6.62 23.74
CA ASN A 185 3.68 5.46 24.24
C ASN A 185 4.06 4.13 23.54
N TRP A 186 4.85 4.20 22.48
CA TRP A 186 5.24 3.05 21.67
C TRP A 186 6.75 2.95 21.55
N ASP A 187 7.26 1.74 21.49
CA ASP A 187 8.64 1.39 21.19
C ASP A 187 8.65 0.49 19.95
N PHE A 188 9.47 0.83 18.96
CA PHE A 188 9.62 0.07 17.72
C PHE A 188 10.89 0.47 16.98
N ASP A 189 11.46 -0.46 16.25
CA ASP A 189 12.54 -0.17 15.33
C ASP A 189 11.94 0.39 14.03
N PHE A 190 12.55 1.40 13.43
CA PHE A 190 12.12 1.91 12.15
C PHE A 190 13.25 2.43 11.27
N GLU A 191 13.09 2.23 9.99
CA GLU A 191 13.84 2.91 8.94
C GLU A 191 12.94 3.97 8.32
N ARG A 192 13.48 5.17 8.14
CA ARG A 192 12.78 6.27 7.51
C ARG A 192 13.35 6.55 6.13
N LYS A 193 12.47 6.71 5.14
CA LYS A 193 12.84 7.07 3.77
C LYS A 193 11.99 8.24 3.30
N LYS A 194 12.63 9.27 2.73
CA LYS A 194 11.91 10.39 2.09
C LYS A 194 11.04 9.87 0.93
N SER A 195 9.83 10.40 0.80
CA SER A 195 9.00 10.10 -0.37
C SER A 195 9.65 10.67 -1.62
N ILE A 196 9.63 9.89 -2.71
CA ILE A 196 10.15 10.35 -4.01
C ILE A 196 9.14 11.23 -4.76
N THR A 197 7.88 11.26 -4.33
CA THR A 197 6.77 11.99 -4.96
C THR A 197 6.34 13.23 -4.21
N SER A 198 6.84 13.44 -2.98
CA SER A 198 6.43 14.56 -2.13
C SER A 198 7.53 14.93 -1.13
N VAL A 199 7.94 16.19 -1.14
CA VAL A 199 9.00 16.71 -0.25
C VAL A 199 8.62 16.72 1.22
N ASP A 200 7.32 16.83 1.53
CA ASP A 200 6.78 16.90 2.89
C ASP A 200 6.30 15.53 3.41
N SER A 201 6.64 14.45 2.71
CA SER A 201 6.19 13.10 3.03
C SER A 201 7.35 12.14 3.15
N PHE A 202 7.15 11.07 3.93
CA PHE A 202 8.14 10.01 4.09
C PHE A 202 7.47 8.66 4.37
N LEU A 203 8.24 7.61 4.24
CA LEU A 203 7.85 6.25 4.56
C LEU A 203 8.50 5.84 5.88
N LEU A 204 7.78 5.07 6.66
CA LEU A 204 8.30 4.33 7.81
C LEU A 204 8.23 2.84 7.51
N ASN A 205 9.36 2.16 7.61
CA ASN A 205 9.46 0.70 7.61
C ASN A 205 9.71 0.25 9.06
N ILE A 206 8.66 -0.22 9.73
CA ILE A 206 8.57 -0.44 11.17
C ILE A 206 8.68 -1.94 11.49
N LYS A 207 9.40 -2.27 12.55
CA LYS A 207 9.56 -3.63 13.10
C LYS A 207 9.48 -3.61 14.63
N ASN A 208 9.31 -4.79 15.23
CA ASN A 208 9.43 -5.00 16.68
C ASN A 208 8.54 -4.08 17.52
N ILE A 209 7.27 -3.93 17.13
CA ILE A 209 6.31 -3.04 17.81
C ILE A 209 6.04 -3.53 19.22
N LYS A 210 6.20 -2.64 20.21
CA LYS A 210 5.91 -2.86 21.63
C LYS A 210 5.20 -1.64 22.19
N LYS A 211 4.27 -1.88 23.11
CA LYS A 211 3.61 -0.81 23.86
C LYS A 211 4.45 -0.48 25.10
N LYS A 212 4.73 0.80 25.32
CA LYS A 212 5.31 1.27 26.59
C LYS A 212 4.21 1.31 27.65
N TYR A 213 4.56 0.95 28.85
CA TYR A 213 3.65 0.94 30.01
C TYR A 213 3.37 2.35 30.50
#